data_dcc8739f1df4e3b6f33f9cf9a03f9fad
#
_entry.id   dcc8739f1df4e3b6f33f9cf9a03f9fad
#
_cell.length_a   1.000
_cell.length_b   1.000
_cell.length_c   1.000
_cell.angle_alpha   90.00
_cell.angle_beta   90.00
_cell.angle_gamma   90.00
#
_symmetry.space_group_name_H-M   'P 1'
#
loop_
_entity.id
_entity.type
_entity.pdbx_description
1 polymer ?
#
loop_
_entity_poly.entity_id
_entity_poly.type
_entity_poly.pdbx_seq_one_letter_code
_entity_poly.pdbx_strand_id
1 'polypeptide(L)'
;WSKQNMELLQSTDFWLGLLLIIWINIILSGDNAVVIALAARSLPPEQQKKAIMFGSGAAVVLRIGLTVVAAMLMNLEYLQIVGGALLLWIGAQLLAGEDEDEGEGSEHSSLFSAIRTILIADLVMSLDNVIAVAAAAKGDQVLLIIGLAISIPMVIFGSTLMIKLMERFPIIITLGAALIGWVGGETVASDAVLRDFSAANSWFHLTAAACGAVLVFVWGKFNQSRKHKAVQAE
;
A
#
# COMPACT_ATOMS: atom_id res chain seq x y z
N TRP A 1 30.23 12.35 13.95
CA TRP A 1 29.29 13.29 13.29
C TRP A 1 30.12 14.42 12.70
N SER A 2 30.12 14.57 11.36
CA SER A 2 30.93 15.58 10.69
C SER A 2 30.30 16.96 10.87
N LYS A 3 31.12 18.02 10.84
CA LYS A 3 30.65 19.41 10.86
C LYS A 3 29.58 19.68 9.80
N GLN A 4 29.68 19.02 8.68
CA GLN A 4 28.75 19.09 7.56
C GLN A 4 27.32 18.65 7.92
N ASN A 5 27.17 17.64 8.80
CA ASN A 5 25.83 17.20 9.24
C ASN A 5 25.20 18.17 10.23
N MET A 6 26.00 18.91 11.01
CA MET A 6 25.49 19.97 11.88
C MET A 6 25.04 21.22 11.11
N GLU A 7 25.74 21.56 10.02
CA GLU A 7 25.36 22.67 9.15
C GLU A 7 24.06 22.36 8.39
N LEU A 8 23.86 21.10 7.96
CA LEU A 8 22.60 20.65 7.34
C LEU A 8 21.41 20.83 8.27
N LEU A 9 21.54 20.43 9.55
CA LEU A 9 20.45 20.56 10.54
C LEU A 9 20.14 22.03 10.89
N GLN A 10 21.04 22.98 10.59
CA GLN A 10 20.82 24.41 10.78
C GLN A 10 20.21 25.09 9.56
N SER A 11 20.15 24.39 8.41
CA SER A 11 19.61 24.98 7.18
C SER A 11 18.07 24.96 7.19
N THR A 12 17.47 26.09 6.82
CA THR A 12 16.01 26.20 6.64
C THR A 12 15.54 25.25 5.52
N ASP A 13 16.35 25.04 4.49
CA ASP A 13 16.04 24.18 3.37
C ASP A 13 15.91 22.71 3.78
N PHE A 14 16.71 22.23 4.74
CA PHE A 14 16.58 20.90 5.28
C PHE A 14 15.21 20.69 5.97
N TRP A 15 14.80 21.62 6.82
CA TRP A 15 13.53 21.53 7.54
C TRP A 15 12.31 21.65 6.61
N LEU A 16 12.40 22.54 5.61
CA LEU A 16 11.34 22.65 4.59
C LEU A 16 11.25 21.38 3.75
N GLY A 17 12.39 20.81 3.35
CA GLY A 17 12.43 19.53 2.62
C GLY A 17 11.88 18.39 3.47
N LEU A 18 12.23 18.32 4.77
CA LEU A 18 11.73 17.31 5.70
C LEU A 18 10.20 17.41 5.87
N LEU A 19 9.70 18.62 6.09
CA LEU A 19 8.26 18.86 6.19
C LEU A 19 7.53 18.47 4.89
N LEU A 20 8.12 18.78 3.74
CA LEU A 20 7.56 18.41 2.45
C LEU A 20 7.51 16.89 2.27
N ILE A 21 8.58 16.16 2.59
CA ILE A 21 8.60 14.69 2.52
C ILE A 21 7.56 14.09 3.48
N ILE A 22 7.48 14.59 4.72
CA ILE A 22 6.49 14.12 5.69
C ILE A 22 5.07 14.36 5.13
N TRP A 23 4.80 15.55 4.60
CA TRP A 23 3.49 15.91 4.05
C TRP A 23 3.11 15.03 2.85
N ILE A 24 4.04 14.84 1.91
CA ILE A 24 3.85 13.95 0.77
C ILE A 24 3.57 12.53 1.27
N ASN A 25 4.35 12.02 2.22
CA ASN A 25 4.13 10.68 2.78
C ASN A 25 2.79 10.56 3.50
N ILE A 26 2.31 11.58 4.20
CA ILE A 26 0.97 11.56 4.83
C ILE A 26 -0.11 11.41 3.76
N ILE A 27 -0.04 12.20 2.70
CA ILE A 27 -1.02 12.17 1.60
C ILE A 27 -0.99 10.83 0.89
N LEU A 28 0.22 10.33 0.57
CA LEU A 28 0.43 9.09 -0.17
C LEU A 28 0.38 7.82 0.70
N SER A 29 0.20 7.92 2.01
CA SER A 29 0.13 6.75 2.92
C SER A 29 -1.28 6.48 3.43
N GLY A 30 -2.26 7.28 3.04
CA GLY A 30 -3.65 7.07 3.46
C GLY A 30 -4.21 5.74 2.95
N ASP A 31 -3.96 5.44 1.70
CA ASP A 31 -4.31 4.19 1.03
C ASP A 31 -3.52 3.00 1.59
N ASN A 32 -2.21 3.16 1.84
CA ASN A 32 -1.39 2.14 2.48
C ASN A 32 -1.92 1.77 3.87
N ALA A 33 -2.36 2.75 4.67
CA ALA A 33 -2.95 2.48 5.98
C ALA A 33 -4.23 1.63 5.89
N VAL A 34 -5.04 1.84 4.85
CA VAL A 34 -6.24 1.04 4.56
C VAL A 34 -5.87 -0.40 4.21
N VAL A 35 -4.88 -0.60 3.34
CA VAL A 35 -4.40 -1.95 2.95
C VAL A 35 -3.87 -2.71 4.15
N ILE A 36 -3.02 -2.06 4.97
CA ILE A 36 -2.45 -2.65 6.18
C ILE A 36 -3.56 -3.03 7.16
N ALA A 37 -4.55 -2.16 7.34
CA ALA A 37 -5.69 -2.43 8.21
C ALA A 37 -6.52 -3.62 7.71
N LEU A 38 -6.81 -3.68 6.40
CA LEU A 38 -7.55 -4.79 5.79
C LEU A 38 -6.81 -6.11 5.94
N ALA A 39 -5.49 -6.13 5.71
CA ALA A 39 -4.67 -7.34 5.83
C ALA A 39 -4.52 -7.82 7.29
N ALA A 40 -4.56 -6.91 8.26
CA ALA A 40 -4.38 -7.26 9.66
C ALA A 40 -5.70 -7.49 10.42
N ARG A 41 -6.85 -7.10 9.89
CA ARG A 41 -8.13 -7.04 10.63
C ARG A 41 -8.63 -8.37 11.19
N SER A 42 -8.37 -9.48 10.47
CA SER A 42 -8.78 -10.83 10.86
C SER A 42 -7.89 -11.46 11.93
N LEU A 43 -6.73 -10.87 12.20
CA LEU A 43 -5.78 -11.37 13.20
C LEU A 43 -6.25 -11.06 14.63
N PRO A 44 -5.88 -11.88 15.62
CA PRO A 44 -6.02 -11.55 17.03
C PRO A 44 -5.33 -10.22 17.39
N PRO A 45 -5.80 -9.44 18.38
CA PRO A 45 -5.31 -8.09 18.67
C PRO A 45 -3.79 -7.96 18.87
N GLU A 46 -3.16 -8.99 19.46
CA GLU A 46 -1.71 -9.01 19.64
C GLU A 46 -0.94 -9.20 18.33
N GLN A 47 -1.49 -10.03 17.45
CA GLN A 47 -0.93 -10.27 16.13
C GLN A 47 -1.19 -9.11 15.19
N GLN A 48 -2.34 -8.43 15.29
CA GLN A 48 -2.59 -7.18 14.56
C GLN A 48 -1.49 -6.16 14.79
N LYS A 49 -1.14 -5.92 16.07
CA LYS A 49 -0.06 -4.98 16.43
C LYS A 49 1.27 -5.40 15.82
N LYS A 50 1.60 -6.69 15.87
CA LYS A 50 2.84 -7.23 15.28
C LYS A 50 2.82 -7.10 13.75
N ALA A 51 1.72 -7.47 13.09
CA ALA A 51 1.58 -7.35 11.63
C ALA A 51 1.76 -5.90 11.17
N ILE A 52 1.08 -4.96 11.83
CA ILE A 52 1.18 -3.54 11.52
C ILE A 52 2.60 -3.04 11.75
N MET A 53 3.20 -3.33 12.90
CA MET A 53 4.53 -2.83 13.25
C MET A 53 5.62 -3.40 12.34
N PHE A 54 5.67 -4.73 12.17
CA PHE A 54 6.68 -5.38 11.35
C PHE A 54 6.42 -5.18 9.86
N GLY A 55 5.15 -5.23 9.43
CA GLY A 55 4.76 -4.96 8.06
C GLY A 55 5.12 -3.54 7.63
N SER A 56 4.72 -2.53 8.41
CA SER A 56 5.04 -1.12 8.11
C SER A 56 6.54 -0.84 8.17
N GLY A 57 7.24 -1.39 9.17
CA GLY A 57 8.69 -1.22 9.29
C GLY A 57 9.44 -1.83 8.11
N ALA A 58 9.12 -3.06 7.73
CA ALA A 58 9.71 -3.73 6.57
C ALA A 58 9.34 -3.03 5.25
N ALA A 59 8.11 -2.54 5.12
CA ALA A 59 7.66 -1.76 3.97
C ALA A 59 8.49 -0.48 3.79
N VAL A 60 8.77 0.26 4.87
CA VAL A 60 9.62 1.47 4.78
C VAL A 60 11.05 1.12 4.39
N VAL A 61 11.64 0.05 4.94
CA VAL A 61 12.98 -0.41 4.53
C VAL A 61 12.99 -0.75 3.04
N LEU A 62 11.98 -1.47 2.58
CA LEU A 62 11.81 -1.82 1.16
C LEU A 62 11.68 -0.55 0.30
N ARG A 63 10.87 0.43 0.73
CA ARG A 63 10.66 1.71 0.04
C ARG A 63 11.95 2.53 -0.06
N ILE A 64 12.78 2.56 0.98
CA ILE A 64 14.11 3.19 0.93
C ILE A 64 14.96 2.53 -0.16
N GLY A 65 15.00 1.18 -0.20
CA GLY A 65 15.71 0.45 -1.24
C GLY A 65 15.17 0.72 -2.64
N LEU A 66 13.85 0.73 -2.80
CA LEU A 66 13.18 1.03 -4.07
C LEU A 66 13.49 2.45 -4.56
N THR A 67 13.56 3.42 -3.65
CA THR A 67 13.87 4.81 -4.03
C THR A 67 15.20 4.92 -4.78
N VAL A 68 16.16 4.08 -4.44
CA VAL A 68 17.48 4.06 -5.10
C VAL A 68 17.39 3.54 -6.55
N VAL A 69 16.50 2.59 -6.82
CA VAL A 69 16.39 1.91 -8.12
C VAL A 69 15.12 2.30 -8.91
N ALA A 70 14.29 3.16 -8.35
CA ALA A 70 12.98 3.51 -8.89
C ALA A 70 13.01 3.95 -10.35
N ALA A 71 13.96 4.84 -10.70
CA ALA A 71 14.08 5.34 -12.07
C ALA A 71 14.37 4.23 -13.10
N MET A 72 15.02 3.15 -12.68
CA MET A 72 15.23 1.97 -13.52
C MET A 72 13.98 1.11 -13.60
N LEU A 73 13.31 0.88 -12.46
CA LEU A 73 12.14 0.02 -12.38
C LEU A 73 10.95 0.58 -13.17
N MET A 74 10.73 1.88 -13.14
CA MET A 74 9.60 2.51 -13.85
C MET A 74 9.71 2.50 -15.38
N ASN A 75 10.87 2.17 -15.92
CA ASN A 75 11.05 1.98 -17.36
C ASN A 75 10.89 0.52 -17.78
N LEU A 76 10.66 -0.39 -16.84
CA LEU A 76 10.39 -1.79 -17.14
C LEU A 76 8.95 -1.94 -17.66
N GLU A 77 8.84 -2.47 -18.86
CA GLU A 77 7.56 -2.81 -19.47
C GLU A 77 6.84 -3.89 -18.64
N TYR A 78 5.53 -3.76 -18.53
CA TYR A 78 4.63 -4.69 -17.84
C TYR A 78 4.78 -4.74 -16.31
N LEU A 79 5.73 -4.03 -15.72
CA LEU A 79 5.94 -4.08 -14.26
C LEU A 79 4.71 -3.57 -13.50
N GLN A 80 4.17 -2.43 -13.93
CA GLN A 80 3.00 -1.82 -13.30
C GLN A 80 1.71 -2.57 -13.66
N ILE A 81 1.62 -3.18 -14.84
CA ILE A 81 0.49 -4.08 -15.19
C ILE A 81 0.45 -5.28 -14.25
N VAL A 82 1.58 -5.97 -14.04
CA VAL A 82 1.66 -7.12 -13.12
C VAL A 82 1.37 -6.69 -11.69
N GLY A 83 1.96 -5.57 -11.24
CA GLY A 83 1.72 -5.00 -9.91
C GLY A 83 0.26 -4.65 -9.69
N GLY A 84 -0.37 -3.93 -10.63
CA GLY A 84 -1.77 -3.55 -10.55
C GLY A 84 -2.69 -4.78 -10.55
N ALA A 85 -2.41 -5.80 -11.37
CA ALA A 85 -3.15 -7.07 -11.34
C ALA A 85 -3.05 -7.78 -9.98
N LEU A 86 -1.88 -7.74 -9.33
CA LEU A 86 -1.70 -8.25 -7.97
C LEU A 86 -2.54 -7.46 -6.95
N LEU A 87 -2.61 -6.12 -7.06
CA LEU A 87 -3.46 -5.31 -6.21
C LEU A 87 -4.94 -5.63 -6.39
N LEU A 88 -5.40 -5.83 -7.63
CA LEU A 88 -6.78 -6.24 -7.91
C LEU A 88 -7.10 -7.59 -7.24
N TRP A 89 -6.19 -8.54 -7.34
CA TRP A 89 -6.34 -9.85 -6.70
C TRP A 89 -6.35 -9.75 -5.17
N ILE A 90 -5.38 -9.03 -4.58
CA ILE A 90 -5.31 -8.78 -3.12
C ILE A 90 -6.58 -8.09 -2.63
N GLY A 91 -7.03 -7.04 -3.30
CA GLY A 91 -8.24 -6.31 -2.93
C GLY A 91 -9.49 -7.20 -2.92
N ALA A 92 -9.63 -8.08 -3.93
CA ALA A 92 -10.73 -9.04 -4.00
C ALA A 92 -10.66 -10.09 -2.87
N GLN A 93 -9.47 -10.61 -2.55
CA GLN A 93 -9.28 -11.54 -1.44
C GLN A 93 -9.58 -10.88 -0.09
N LEU A 94 -9.04 -9.70 0.16
CA LEU A 94 -9.30 -8.97 1.40
C LEU A 94 -10.79 -8.63 1.59
N LEU A 95 -11.53 -8.39 0.51
CA LEU A 95 -12.98 -8.17 0.59
C LEU A 95 -13.74 -9.48 0.86
N ALA A 96 -13.31 -10.57 0.26
CA ALA A 96 -13.93 -11.90 0.47
C ALA A 96 -13.75 -12.43 1.91
N GLY A 97 -12.79 -11.88 2.65
CA GLY A 97 -12.25 -12.44 3.89
C GLY A 97 -11.17 -13.46 3.54
N GLU A 98 -10.05 -13.41 4.25
CA GLU A 98 -8.99 -14.41 4.09
C GLU A 98 -9.58 -15.80 4.35
N ASP A 99 -9.16 -16.78 3.55
CA ASP A 99 -9.43 -18.16 3.88
C ASP A 99 -8.71 -18.44 5.21
N GLU A 100 -9.46 -18.64 6.27
CA GLU A 100 -9.06 -19.62 7.25
C GLU A 100 -9.04 -20.92 6.45
N ASP A 101 -7.94 -21.16 5.72
CA ASP A 101 -7.66 -22.51 5.27
C ASP A 101 -7.72 -23.35 6.54
N GLU A 102 -8.76 -24.18 6.63
CA GLU A 102 -8.95 -25.22 7.63
C GLU A 102 -7.88 -26.31 7.49
N GLY A 103 -6.63 -25.90 7.32
CA GLY A 103 -5.47 -26.70 7.56
C GLY A 103 -4.86 -26.18 8.84
N GLU A 104 -4.63 -27.03 9.82
CA GLU A 104 -3.92 -26.80 11.09
C GLU A 104 -2.64 -25.94 10.95
N GLY A 105 -2.80 -24.76 10.34
CA GLY A 105 -1.80 -23.72 10.16
C GLY A 105 -1.71 -22.92 11.45
N SER A 106 -0.57 -23.08 12.13
CA SER A 106 -0.25 -22.36 13.35
C SER A 106 -0.59 -20.87 13.23
N GLU A 107 -0.94 -20.21 14.35
CA GLU A 107 -1.12 -18.74 14.47
C GLU A 107 -0.01 -17.92 13.76
N HIS A 108 1.16 -18.52 13.58
CA HIS A 108 2.30 -17.93 12.85
C HIS A 108 2.08 -17.84 11.34
N SER A 109 1.30 -18.75 10.73
CA SER A 109 1.06 -18.73 9.28
C SER A 109 0.17 -17.56 8.87
N SER A 110 -0.86 -17.24 9.67
CA SER A 110 -1.76 -16.11 9.41
C SER A 110 -1.06 -14.76 9.60
N LEU A 111 -0.20 -14.60 10.62
CA LEU A 111 0.62 -13.41 10.81
C LEU A 111 1.59 -13.19 9.63
N PHE A 112 2.27 -14.25 9.18
CA PHE A 112 3.18 -14.17 8.06
C PHE A 112 2.46 -13.83 6.74
N SER A 113 1.28 -14.41 6.52
CA SER A 113 0.41 -14.10 5.38
C SER A 113 0.04 -12.62 5.35
N ALA A 114 -0.41 -12.06 6.48
CA ALA A 114 -0.74 -10.65 6.58
C ALA A 114 0.48 -9.74 6.30
N ILE A 115 1.65 -10.04 6.88
CA ILE A 115 2.88 -9.28 6.62
C ILE A 115 3.26 -9.35 5.14
N ARG A 116 3.19 -10.54 4.53
CA ARG A 116 3.47 -10.72 3.10
C ARG A 116 2.52 -9.88 2.23
N THR A 117 1.23 -9.91 2.53
CA THR A 117 0.22 -9.11 1.81
C THR A 117 0.52 -7.62 1.92
N ILE A 118 0.85 -7.13 3.13
CA ILE A 118 1.26 -5.74 3.36
C ILE A 118 2.47 -5.38 2.50
N LEU A 119 3.51 -6.22 2.51
CA LEU A 119 4.74 -5.94 1.77
C LEU A 119 4.53 -5.93 0.26
N ILE A 120 3.76 -6.87 -0.28
CA ILE A 120 3.48 -6.93 -1.72
C ILE A 120 2.66 -5.72 -2.14
N ALA A 121 1.63 -5.37 -1.38
CA ALA A 121 0.80 -4.23 -1.69
C ALA A 121 1.59 -2.91 -1.59
N ASP A 122 2.38 -2.71 -0.51
CA ASP A 122 3.22 -1.52 -0.36
C ASP A 122 4.28 -1.42 -1.46
N LEU A 123 4.88 -2.55 -1.87
CA LEU A 123 5.85 -2.60 -2.97
C LEU A 123 5.25 -2.01 -4.26
N VAL A 124 4.05 -2.47 -4.63
CA VAL A 124 3.39 -2.02 -5.86
C VAL A 124 2.98 -0.55 -5.75
N MET A 125 2.32 -0.16 -4.65
CA MET A 125 1.84 1.19 -4.42
C MET A 125 2.98 2.20 -4.24
N SER A 126 4.16 1.72 -3.83
CA SER A 126 5.35 2.57 -3.65
C SER A 126 6.06 2.88 -4.96
N LEU A 127 5.86 2.13 -6.03
CA LEU A 127 6.56 2.37 -7.31
C LEU A 127 6.34 3.80 -7.83
N ASP A 128 5.10 4.29 -7.80
CA ASP A 128 4.76 5.64 -8.24
C ASP A 128 5.15 6.69 -7.18
N ASN A 129 4.96 6.37 -5.90
CA ASN A 129 5.20 7.27 -4.78
C ASN A 129 6.68 7.60 -4.58
N VAL A 130 7.56 6.65 -4.90
CA VAL A 130 9.02 6.76 -4.72
C VAL A 130 9.59 7.94 -5.52
N ILE A 131 9.10 8.22 -6.71
CA ILE A 131 9.56 9.36 -7.52
C ILE A 131 9.23 10.69 -6.85
N ALA A 132 8.02 10.85 -6.35
CA ALA A 132 7.60 12.07 -5.66
C ALA A 132 8.48 12.33 -4.42
N VAL A 133 8.75 11.28 -3.65
CA VAL A 133 9.59 11.34 -2.44
C VAL A 133 11.06 11.61 -2.81
N ALA A 134 11.60 10.95 -3.84
CA ALA A 134 12.96 11.17 -4.32
C ALA A 134 13.16 12.61 -4.84
N ALA A 135 12.17 13.13 -5.58
CA ALA A 135 12.19 14.52 -6.06
C ALA A 135 12.15 15.52 -4.89
N ALA A 136 11.34 15.27 -3.86
CA ALA A 136 11.26 16.11 -2.66
C ALA A 136 12.57 16.08 -1.86
N ALA A 137 13.27 14.95 -1.82
CA ALA A 137 14.56 14.80 -1.16
C ALA A 137 15.71 15.51 -1.89
N LYS A 138 15.53 15.90 -3.16
CA LYS A 138 16.54 16.59 -3.99
C LYS A 138 17.92 15.92 -3.99
N GLY A 139 17.95 14.59 -3.89
CA GLY A 139 19.18 13.79 -3.82
C GLY A 139 19.81 13.68 -2.42
N ASP A 140 19.24 14.30 -1.39
CA ASP A 140 19.70 14.15 0.00
C ASP A 140 19.16 12.85 0.60
N GLN A 141 20.04 11.85 0.71
CA GLN A 141 19.71 10.54 1.26
C GLN A 141 19.36 10.59 2.76
N VAL A 142 19.96 11.49 3.53
CA VAL A 142 19.69 11.65 4.96
C VAL A 142 18.27 12.18 5.16
N LEU A 143 17.92 13.20 4.39
CA LEU A 143 16.59 13.79 4.39
C LEU A 143 15.52 12.75 4.01
N LEU A 144 15.79 11.93 3.00
CA LEU A 144 14.93 10.85 2.53
C LEU A 144 14.70 9.80 3.63
N ILE A 145 15.78 9.27 4.23
CA ILE A 145 15.69 8.23 5.24
C ILE A 145 14.94 8.75 6.48
N ILE A 146 15.25 9.95 6.96
CA ILE A 146 14.58 10.55 8.11
C ILE A 146 13.10 10.78 7.81
N GLY A 147 12.78 11.35 6.65
CA GLY A 147 11.40 11.60 6.23
C GLY A 147 10.55 10.34 6.14
N LEU A 148 11.11 9.27 5.56
CA LEU A 148 10.45 7.96 5.50
C LEU A 148 10.33 7.29 6.88
N ALA A 149 11.35 7.38 7.73
CA ALA A 149 11.31 6.82 9.07
C ALA A 149 10.23 7.48 9.95
N ILE A 150 10.05 8.80 9.83
CA ILE A 150 9.01 9.53 10.56
C ILE A 150 7.60 9.11 10.10
N SER A 151 7.43 8.65 8.86
CA SER A 151 6.13 8.18 8.38
C SER A 151 5.66 6.87 9.05
N ILE A 152 6.58 6.04 9.60
CA ILE A 152 6.22 4.76 10.23
C ILE A 152 5.20 4.94 11.37
N PRO A 153 5.42 5.79 12.39
CA PRO A 153 4.43 6.01 13.44
C PRO A 153 3.07 6.46 12.91
N MET A 154 3.06 7.26 11.84
CA MET A 154 1.82 7.75 11.25
C MET A 154 1.03 6.66 10.55
N VAL A 155 1.71 5.78 9.80
CA VAL A 155 1.10 4.62 9.14
C VAL A 155 0.56 3.64 10.20
N ILE A 156 1.33 3.36 11.27
CA ILE A 156 0.89 2.50 12.38
C ILE A 156 -0.36 3.07 13.05
N PHE A 157 -0.36 4.37 13.37
CA PHE A 157 -1.51 5.04 13.96
C PHE A 157 -2.72 5.01 13.02
N GLY A 158 -2.52 5.37 11.75
CA GLY A 158 -3.57 5.37 10.73
C GLY A 158 -4.18 3.99 10.52
N SER A 159 -3.37 2.95 10.41
CA SER A 159 -3.85 1.57 10.24
C SER A 159 -4.62 1.08 11.47
N THR A 160 -4.15 1.39 12.67
CA THR A 160 -4.85 1.07 13.92
C THR A 160 -6.21 1.78 14.02
N LEU A 161 -6.26 3.05 13.60
CA LEU A 161 -7.50 3.80 13.52
C LEU A 161 -8.46 3.21 12.49
N MET A 162 -7.96 2.82 11.31
CA MET A 162 -8.75 2.17 10.26
C MET A 162 -9.36 0.86 10.74
N ILE A 163 -8.63 0.00 11.47
CA ILE A 163 -9.19 -1.23 12.05
C ILE A 163 -10.39 -0.90 12.94
N LYS A 164 -10.24 0.04 13.88
CA LYS A 164 -11.36 0.45 14.76
C LYS A 164 -12.56 1.01 14.00
N LEU A 165 -12.32 1.73 12.90
CA LEU A 165 -13.38 2.23 12.04
C LEU A 165 -14.07 1.10 11.26
N MET A 166 -13.32 0.10 10.79
CA MET A 166 -13.85 -1.08 10.11
C MET A 166 -14.71 -1.95 11.05
N GLU A 167 -14.29 -2.10 12.30
CA GLU A 167 -15.08 -2.80 13.34
C GLU A 167 -16.40 -2.08 13.62
N ARG A 168 -16.38 -0.76 13.67
CA ARG A 168 -17.58 0.04 13.95
C ARG A 168 -18.48 0.22 12.72
N PHE A 169 -17.88 0.33 11.54
CA PHE A 169 -18.57 0.59 10.27
C PHE A 169 -18.08 -0.39 9.19
N PRO A 170 -18.69 -1.60 9.10
CA PRO A 170 -18.24 -2.62 8.13
C PRO A 170 -18.23 -2.17 6.66
N ILE A 171 -18.98 -1.14 6.31
CA ILE A 171 -18.95 -0.56 4.96
C ILE A 171 -17.55 -0.08 4.56
N ILE A 172 -16.72 0.33 5.53
CA ILE A 172 -15.35 0.79 5.30
C ILE A 172 -14.49 -0.32 4.73
N ILE A 173 -14.76 -1.59 5.06
CA ILE A 173 -14.07 -2.75 4.48
C ILE A 173 -14.30 -2.80 2.96
N THR A 174 -15.56 -2.64 2.56
CA THR A 174 -15.93 -2.64 1.14
C THR A 174 -15.34 -1.44 0.40
N LEU A 175 -15.41 -0.26 1.00
CA LEU A 175 -14.82 0.96 0.43
C LEU A 175 -13.30 0.87 0.34
N GLY A 176 -12.64 0.31 1.37
CA GLY A 176 -11.20 0.10 1.38
C GLY A 176 -10.75 -0.89 0.31
N ALA A 177 -11.46 -2.01 0.14
CA ALA A 177 -11.17 -2.95 -0.93
C ALA A 177 -11.39 -2.34 -2.32
N ALA A 178 -12.45 -1.56 -2.50
CA ALA A 178 -12.70 -0.82 -3.73
C ALA A 178 -11.59 0.23 -4.01
N LEU A 179 -11.07 0.88 -2.97
CA LEU A 179 -9.93 1.78 -3.08
C LEU A 179 -8.67 1.05 -3.56
N ILE A 180 -8.38 -0.16 -3.05
CA ILE A 180 -7.28 -0.98 -3.56
C ILE A 180 -7.49 -1.31 -5.04
N GLY A 181 -8.72 -1.64 -5.43
CA GLY A 181 -9.08 -1.85 -6.82
C GLY A 181 -8.87 -0.62 -7.70
N TRP A 182 -9.22 0.56 -7.18
CA TRP A 182 -9.00 1.84 -7.84
C TRP A 182 -7.50 2.05 -8.10
N VAL A 183 -6.68 1.96 -7.06
CA VAL A 183 -5.22 2.09 -7.16
C VAL A 183 -4.63 1.04 -8.10
N GLY A 184 -5.09 -0.22 -8.02
CA GLY A 184 -4.64 -1.28 -8.93
C GLY A 184 -4.93 -0.98 -10.40
N GLY A 185 -6.12 -0.46 -10.71
CA GLY A 185 -6.49 -0.04 -12.07
C GLY A 185 -5.67 1.15 -12.56
N GLU A 186 -5.42 2.14 -11.71
CA GLU A 186 -4.58 3.29 -12.01
C GLU A 186 -3.12 2.88 -12.25
N THR A 187 -2.59 1.97 -11.42
CA THR A 187 -1.24 1.40 -11.59
C THR A 187 -1.10 0.68 -12.93
N VAL A 188 -2.11 -0.11 -13.36
CA VAL A 188 -2.11 -0.73 -14.69
C VAL A 188 -2.03 0.32 -15.80
N ALA A 189 -2.81 1.40 -15.69
CA ALA A 189 -2.84 2.47 -16.70
C ALA A 189 -1.54 3.29 -16.77
N SER A 190 -0.73 3.25 -15.71
CA SER A 190 0.54 3.97 -15.59
C SER A 190 1.73 3.23 -16.20
N ASP A 191 1.53 1.97 -16.68
CA ASP A 191 2.61 1.15 -17.22
C ASP A 191 3.31 1.79 -18.43
N ALA A 192 4.62 1.54 -18.53
CA ALA A 192 5.46 2.07 -19.60
C ALA A 192 4.91 1.76 -21.00
N VAL A 193 4.34 0.56 -21.21
CA VAL A 193 3.75 0.14 -22.50
C VAL A 193 2.50 0.96 -22.85
N LEU A 194 1.77 1.45 -21.86
CA LEU A 194 0.52 2.21 -22.04
C LEU A 194 0.73 3.72 -22.02
N ARG A 195 1.97 4.19 -21.80
CA ARG A 195 2.29 5.60 -21.60
C ARG A 195 1.80 6.51 -22.72
N ASP A 196 2.07 6.14 -23.99
CA ASP A 196 1.66 6.95 -25.13
C ASP A 196 0.14 6.98 -25.29
N PHE A 197 -0.52 5.86 -25.04
CA PHE A 197 -1.98 5.77 -25.06
C PHE A 197 -2.60 6.60 -23.93
N SER A 198 -2.06 6.50 -22.73
CA SER A 198 -2.49 7.27 -21.57
C SER A 198 -2.30 8.76 -21.77
N ALA A 199 -1.17 9.19 -22.35
CA ALA A 199 -0.89 10.59 -22.65
C ALA A 199 -1.85 11.16 -23.72
N ALA A 200 -2.25 10.35 -24.69
CA ALA A 200 -3.21 10.75 -25.72
C ALA A 200 -4.66 10.75 -25.23
N ASN A 201 -4.98 10.03 -24.15
CA ASN A 201 -6.34 9.79 -23.66
C ASN A 201 -6.46 10.08 -22.17
N SER A 202 -6.73 11.32 -21.81
CA SER A 202 -6.83 11.78 -20.41
C SER A 202 -7.90 11.05 -19.55
N TRP A 203 -8.90 10.45 -20.20
CA TRP A 203 -9.96 9.67 -19.54
C TRP A 203 -9.49 8.27 -19.11
N PHE A 204 -8.37 7.77 -19.68
CA PHE A 204 -7.97 6.37 -19.54
C PHE A 204 -7.61 6.00 -18.10
N HIS A 205 -6.81 6.81 -17.39
CA HIS A 205 -6.47 6.58 -15.98
C HIS A 205 -7.72 6.47 -15.11
N LEU A 206 -8.64 7.43 -15.22
CA LEU A 206 -9.87 7.45 -14.44
C LEU A 206 -10.74 6.22 -14.73
N THR A 207 -10.84 5.82 -16.00
CA THR A 207 -11.65 4.66 -16.41
C THR A 207 -11.02 3.36 -15.91
N ALA A 208 -9.71 3.20 -16.04
CA ALA A 208 -9.00 2.03 -15.56
C ALA A 208 -9.12 1.90 -14.03
N ALA A 209 -8.96 3.00 -13.29
CA ALA A 209 -9.16 3.05 -11.84
C ALA A 209 -10.61 2.65 -11.45
N ALA A 210 -11.60 3.23 -12.11
CA ALA A 210 -13.01 2.91 -11.86
C ALA A 210 -13.33 1.43 -12.19
N CYS A 211 -12.82 0.91 -13.31
CA CYS A 211 -12.95 -0.51 -13.66
C CYS A 211 -12.30 -1.41 -12.62
N GLY A 212 -11.12 -1.06 -12.14
CA GLY A 212 -10.43 -1.79 -11.07
C GLY A 212 -11.24 -1.85 -9.77
N ALA A 213 -11.80 -0.70 -9.34
CA ALA A 213 -12.67 -0.64 -8.16
C ALA A 213 -13.91 -1.54 -8.30
N VAL A 214 -14.60 -1.47 -9.45
CA VAL A 214 -15.78 -2.29 -9.75
C VAL A 214 -15.41 -3.78 -9.80
N LEU A 215 -14.29 -4.12 -10.42
CA LEU A 215 -13.81 -5.50 -10.53
C LEU A 215 -13.56 -6.12 -9.16
N VAL A 216 -12.84 -5.40 -8.29
CA VAL A 216 -12.56 -5.86 -6.91
C VAL A 216 -13.85 -6.00 -6.12
N PHE A 217 -14.77 -5.05 -6.24
CA PHE A 217 -16.07 -5.12 -5.57
C PHE A 217 -16.89 -6.34 -6.01
N VAL A 218 -17.06 -6.53 -7.33
CA VAL A 218 -17.86 -7.63 -7.88
C VAL A 218 -17.22 -8.98 -7.57
N TRP A 219 -15.94 -9.12 -7.83
CA TRP A 219 -15.22 -10.36 -7.60
C TRP A 219 -15.15 -10.72 -6.10
N GLY A 220 -14.82 -9.76 -5.24
CA GLY A 220 -14.77 -9.96 -3.79
C GLY A 220 -16.14 -10.35 -3.21
N LYS A 221 -17.22 -9.66 -3.65
CA LYS A 221 -18.59 -10.02 -3.22
C LYS A 221 -19.04 -11.39 -3.73
N PHE A 222 -18.67 -11.73 -4.96
CA PHE A 222 -18.97 -13.06 -5.51
C PHE A 222 -18.29 -14.16 -4.70
N ASN A 223 -17.00 -14.01 -4.40
CA ASN A 223 -16.27 -14.97 -3.57
C ASN A 223 -16.83 -15.05 -2.13
N GLN A 224 -17.16 -13.92 -1.52
CA GLN A 224 -17.81 -13.87 -0.22
C GLN A 224 -19.13 -14.66 -0.20
N SER A 225 -19.94 -14.50 -1.24
CA SER A 225 -21.22 -15.21 -1.36
C SER A 225 -21.05 -16.72 -1.56
N ARG A 226 -20.02 -17.15 -2.27
CA ARG A 226 -19.71 -18.56 -2.47
C ARG A 226 -19.30 -19.24 -1.16
N LYS A 227 -18.46 -18.57 -0.36
CA LYS A 227 -18.03 -19.06 0.96
C LYS A 227 -19.21 -19.22 1.91
N HIS A 228 -20.10 -18.22 2.00
CA HIS A 228 -21.30 -18.32 2.84
C HIS A 228 -22.20 -19.51 2.48
N LYS A 229 -22.32 -19.83 1.19
CA LYS A 229 -23.11 -20.98 0.75
C LYS A 229 -22.44 -22.32 1.06
N ALA A 230 -21.10 -22.39 1.00
CA ALA A 230 -20.36 -23.61 1.34
C ALA A 230 -20.51 -23.94 2.84
N VAL A 231 -20.34 -22.97 3.72
CA VAL A 231 -20.52 -23.14 5.19
C VAL A 231 -21.95 -23.50 5.60
N GLN A 232 -22.97 -23.13 4.83
CA GLN A 232 -24.38 -23.49 5.12
C GLN A 232 -24.78 -24.87 4.59
N ALA A 233 -23.91 -25.48 3.77
CA ALA A 233 -24.19 -26.80 3.16
C ALA A 233 -23.55 -27.97 3.94
N GLU A 234 -22.71 -27.68 4.93
CA GLU A 234 -22.14 -28.62 5.92
C GLU A 234 -22.99 -28.63 7.19
#